data_882a59601a5ffed65817e62d4da9e8a2
#
_entry.id   882a59601a5ffed65817e62d4da9e8a2
#
_cell.length_a   1.000
_cell.length_b   1.000
_cell.length_c   1.000
_cell.angle_alpha   90.00
_cell.angle_beta   90.00
_cell.angle_gamma   90.00
#
_symmetry.space_group_name_H-M   'P 1'
#
loop_
_entity.id
_entity.type
_entity.pdbx_description
1 polymer ?
#
loop_
_entity_poly.entity_id
_entity_poly.type
_entity_poly.pdbx_seq_one_letter_code
_entity_poly.pdbx_strand_id
1 'polypeptide(L)'
;MLKTQRFSSLFRHYAKYHGLRKDDLEYYFVNPLENEDTPESVQLQRGDTIMVRKRRKPEPPEAAADDDEFFRDMRELLDDEEHMDAVFLVHPDDTSGDEAEESENMVEIRAHKCILTARTDYFKALFRKGATPANGKNSGLAFRESEECTVKVEPVFAPLHIRYTLEFIYTNRIASLRSISTDDLLCLLNLSDKWLLRDLKRLVEHELIRNHLSVHTVARMYGATEDFNAQRLSRACIEFIMANLRQVTENTTFGEEMKNYPHLCIPVLKAAADLIPEGPVHKKQRTDHGANAGSTSATPSAAAAALGSSPVPDSDP
;
A
#
# COMPACT_ATOMS: atom_id res chain seq x y z
N MET A 1 8.13 41.27 4.72
CA MET A 1 8.56 41.47 3.33
C MET A 1 8.77 42.97 3.07
N LEU A 2 9.83 43.35 2.37
CA LEU A 2 10.09 44.75 2.00
C LEU A 2 9.19 45.15 0.81
N LYS A 3 8.80 46.43 0.70
CA LYS A 3 7.91 46.90 -0.35
C LYS A 3 8.45 46.66 -1.77
N THR A 4 9.78 46.70 -1.93
CA THR A 4 10.50 46.50 -3.19
C THR A 4 11.00 45.08 -3.42
N GLN A 5 10.69 44.16 -2.50
CA GLN A 5 11.15 42.79 -2.61
C GLN A 5 10.23 41.99 -3.59
N ARG A 6 10.83 41.26 -4.53
CA ARG A 6 10.08 40.43 -5.50
C ARG A 6 9.36 39.28 -4.85
N PHE A 7 8.17 38.95 -5.30
CA PHE A 7 7.38 37.84 -4.79
C PHE A 7 8.02 36.47 -5.02
N SER A 8 8.95 36.34 -5.96
CA SER A 8 9.65 35.08 -6.22
C SER A 8 10.27 34.45 -4.96
N SER A 9 10.77 35.27 -4.01
CA SER A 9 11.33 34.78 -2.74
C SER A 9 10.23 34.28 -1.79
N LEU A 10 9.09 34.97 -1.73
CA LEU A 10 7.93 34.61 -0.94
C LEU A 10 7.33 33.29 -1.44
N PHE A 11 7.14 33.16 -2.76
CA PHE A 11 6.59 31.96 -3.39
C PHE A 11 7.47 30.73 -3.13
N ARG A 12 8.80 30.89 -3.23
CA ARG A 12 9.74 29.81 -2.91
C ARG A 12 9.68 29.41 -1.43
N HIS A 13 9.59 30.39 -0.55
CA HIS A 13 9.50 30.14 0.90
C HIS A 13 8.19 29.42 1.24
N TYR A 14 7.07 29.90 0.72
CA TYR A 14 5.76 29.28 0.93
C TYR A 14 5.71 27.84 0.41
N ALA A 15 6.16 27.61 -0.81
CA ALA A 15 6.20 26.28 -1.41
C ALA A 15 7.07 25.31 -0.59
N LYS A 16 8.26 25.76 -0.14
CA LYS A 16 9.15 24.98 0.72
C LYS A 16 8.50 24.65 2.09
N TYR A 17 7.87 25.64 2.71
CA TYR A 17 7.22 25.45 4.02
C TYR A 17 6.09 24.40 3.97
N HIS A 18 5.32 24.38 2.89
CA HIS A 18 4.23 23.43 2.69
C HIS A 18 4.62 22.14 1.95
N GLY A 19 5.91 21.92 1.63
CA GLY A 19 6.38 20.74 0.90
C GLY A 19 5.84 20.63 -0.53
N LEU A 20 5.50 21.78 -1.15
CA LEU A 20 4.92 21.85 -2.49
C LEU A 20 5.95 22.37 -3.51
N ARG A 21 5.72 22.12 -4.79
CA ARG A 21 6.51 22.72 -5.87
C ARG A 21 5.97 24.11 -6.20
N LYS A 22 6.86 25.08 -6.36
CA LYS A 22 6.50 26.45 -6.70
C LYS A 22 5.68 26.52 -8.01
N ASP A 23 6.05 25.70 -9.00
CA ASP A 23 5.44 25.71 -10.33
C ASP A 23 4.02 25.09 -10.34
N ASP A 24 3.65 24.36 -9.29
CA ASP A 24 2.32 23.79 -9.09
C ASP A 24 1.36 24.77 -8.37
N LEU A 25 1.82 25.97 -8.03
CA LEU A 25 1.07 26.97 -7.28
C LEU A 25 0.85 28.25 -8.10
N GLU A 26 -0.30 28.84 -7.92
CA GLU A 26 -0.68 30.15 -8.42
C GLU A 26 -1.02 31.07 -7.24
N TYR A 27 -0.55 32.28 -7.32
CA TYR A 27 -0.72 33.28 -6.27
C TYR A 27 -1.56 34.43 -6.81
N TYR A 28 -2.55 34.85 -6.02
CA TYR A 28 -3.48 35.89 -6.40
C TYR A 28 -3.61 36.92 -5.29
N PHE A 29 -3.65 38.17 -5.68
CA PHE A 29 -4.12 39.29 -4.86
C PHE A 29 -5.37 39.86 -5.53
N VAL A 30 -5.42 40.80 -6.30
CA VAL A 30 -6.58 41.16 -7.14
C VAL A 30 -6.47 40.47 -8.49
N ASN A 31 -5.24 40.40 -9.01
CA ASN A 31 -4.84 39.74 -10.23
C ASN A 31 -3.84 38.61 -9.89
N PRO A 32 -3.54 37.70 -10.85
CA PRO A 32 -2.44 36.77 -10.70
C PRO A 32 -1.13 37.52 -10.44
N LEU A 33 -0.38 37.03 -9.43
CA LEU A 33 0.91 37.61 -9.08
C LEU A 33 2.04 36.87 -9.79
N GLU A 34 2.93 37.63 -10.40
CA GLU A 34 4.11 37.08 -11.07
C GLU A 34 5.36 37.13 -10.17
N ASN A 35 6.39 36.39 -10.56
CA ASN A 35 7.64 36.30 -9.81
C ASN A 35 8.36 37.65 -9.64
N GLU A 36 8.20 38.51 -10.61
CA GLU A 36 8.87 39.82 -10.69
C GLU A 36 8.09 40.93 -9.98
N ASP A 37 6.82 40.67 -9.67
CA ASP A 37 5.99 41.63 -8.96
C ASP A 37 6.53 41.91 -7.55
N THR A 38 6.24 43.12 -7.08
CA THR A 38 6.59 43.58 -5.73
C THR A 38 5.33 44.03 -4.99
N PRO A 39 5.31 44.06 -3.64
CA PRO A 39 4.20 44.62 -2.91
C PRO A 39 3.82 46.04 -3.34
N GLU A 40 4.80 46.84 -3.76
CA GLU A 40 4.59 48.20 -4.22
C GLU A 40 3.92 48.23 -5.59
N SER A 41 4.34 47.37 -6.53
CA SER A 41 3.78 47.33 -7.89
C SER A 41 2.30 46.95 -7.93
N VAL A 42 1.88 46.07 -6.97
CA VAL A 42 0.49 45.59 -6.86
C VAL A 42 -0.29 46.31 -5.76
N GLN A 43 0.30 47.34 -5.14
CA GLN A 43 -0.29 48.17 -4.06
C GLN A 43 -0.74 47.35 -2.84
N LEU A 44 -0.01 46.27 -2.51
CA LEU A 44 -0.30 45.42 -1.36
C LEU A 44 -0.05 46.18 -0.05
N GLN A 45 -1.05 46.20 0.82
CA GLN A 45 -0.98 46.88 2.12
C GLN A 45 -0.77 45.86 3.27
N ARG A 46 -0.43 46.39 4.44
CA ARG A 46 -0.29 45.58 5.64
C ARG A 46 -1.65 45.06 6.10
N GLY A 47 -1.79 43.74 6.13
CA GLY A 47 -3.05 43.06 6.51
C GLY A 47 -3.75 42.43 5.30
N ASP A 48 -3.34 42.73 4.08
CA ASP A 48 -3.89 42.09 2.90
C ASP A 48 -3.48 40.62 2.82
N THR A 49 -4.37 39.82 2.19
CA THR A 49 -4.21 38.38 2.07
C THR A 49 -3.92 38.01 0.62
N ILE A 50 -2.85 37.24 0.40
CA ILE A 50 -2.55 36.61 -0.88
C ILE A 50 -3.20 35.23 -0.90
N MET A 51 -4.06 34.96 -1.86
CA MET A 51 -4.65 33.65 -2.07
C MET A 51 -3.69 32.77 -2.83
N VAL A 52 -3.57 31.51 -2.40
CA VAL A 52 -2.74 30.50 -3.04
C VAL A 52 -3.62 29.31 -3.43
N ARG A 53 -3.56 28.93 -4.69
CA ARG A 53 -4.24 27.72 -5.17
C ARG A 53 -3.28 26.85 -5.98
N LYS A 54 -3.59 25.57 -6.07
CA LYS A 54 -2.87 24.68 -6.98
C LYS A 54 -3.21 25.07 -8.41
N ARG A 55 -2.16 25.23 -9.24
CA ARG A 55 -2.32 25.41 -10.67
C ARG A 55 -3.07 24.20 -11.23
N ARG A 56 -4.22 24.42 -11.85
CA ARG A 56 -4.84 23.36 -12.65
C ARG A 56 -3.86 23.08 -13.78
N LYS A 57 -3.37 21.82 -13.86
CA LYS A 57 -2.73 21.39 -15.10
C LYS A 57 -3.73 21.68 -16.22
N PRO A 58 -3.32 22.30 -17.32
CA PRO A 58 -4.19 22.39 -18.48
C PRO A 58 -4.67 20.97 -18.73
N GLU A 59 -5.97 20.78 -18.80
CA GLU A 59 -6.54 19.52 -19.28
C GLU A 59 -5.84 19.29 -20.62
N PRO A 60 -5.28 18.08 -20.85
CA PRO A 60 -4.73 17.78 -22.16
C PRO A 60 -5.81 18.16 -23.18
N PRO A 61 -5.45 18.85 -24.27
CA PRO A 61 -6.42 19.18 -25.31
C PRO A 61 -7.19 17.90 -25.65
N GLU A 62 -8.46 18.01 -25.93
CA GLU A 62 -9.44 16.92 -26.19
C GLU A 62 -8.90 15.86 -27.17
N ALA A 63 -7.87 15.13 -26.76
CA ALA A 63 -7.42 13.88 -27.37
C ALA A 63 -8.23 12.69 -26.85
N ALA A 64 -9.31 12.97 -26.11
CA ALA A 64 -10.15 11.93 -25.49
C ALA A 64 -10.88 11.04 -26.51
N ALA A 65 -11.03 11.47 -27.74
CA ALA A 65 -11.60 10.66 -28.80
C ALA A 65 -10.61 9.60 -29.32
N ASP A 66 -9.34 9.95 -29.42
CA ASP A 66 -8.27 9.07 -29.90
C ASP A 66 -7.91 8.01 -28.85
N ASP A 67 -8.03 8.33 -27.54
CA ASP A 67 -7.77 7.36 -26.47
C ASP A 67 -8.74 6.19 -26.49
N ASP A 68 -10.02 6.42 -26.78
CA ASP A 68 -11.03 5.34 -26.80
C ASP A 68 -10.83 4.42 -28.01
N GLU A 69 -10.37 4.93 -29.15
CA GLU A 69 -9.99 4.12 -30.31
C GLU A 69 -8.77 3.27 -30.00
N PHE A 70 -7.72 3.86 -29.43
CA PHE A 70 -6.54 3.12 -29.01
C PHE A 70 -6.86 2.00 -28.02
N PHE A 71 -7.69 2.24 -27.02
CA PHE A 71 -8.07 1.20 -26.06
C PHE A 71 -8.92 0.10 -26.67
N ARG A 72 -9.76 0.43 -27.63
CA ARG A 72 -10.52 -0.56 -28.41
C ARG A 72 -9.57 -1.46 -29.22
N ASP A 73 -8.64 -0.86 -29.96
CA ASP A 73 -7.66 -1.59 -30.77
C ASP A 73 -6.77 -2.49 -29.90
N MET A 74 -6.35 -2.00 -28.74
CA MET A 74 -5.58 -2.80 -27.77
C MET A 74 -6.40 -3.96 -27.20
N ARG A 75 -7.72 -3.80 -27.08
CA ARG A 75 -8.60 -4.87 -26.64
C ARG A 75 -8.83 -5.89 -27.74
N GLU A 76 -9.01 -5.46 -28.99
CA GLU A 76 -9.06 -6.35 -30.15
C GLU A 76 -7.78 -7.16 -30.29
N LEU A 77 -6.61 -6.53 -30.04
CA LEU A 77 -5.33 -7.22 -30.02
C LEU A 77 -5.25 -8.29 -28.90
N LEU A 78 -5.91 -8.08 -27.75
CA LEU A 78 -5.97 -9.07 -26.67
C LEU A 78 -6.78 -10.31 -27.08
N ASP A 79 -7.72 -10.17 -28.01
CA ASP A 79 -8.57 -11.25 -28.50
C ASP A 79 -8.01 -11.88 -29.79
N ASP A 80 -6.93 -11.32 -30.38
CA ASP A 80 -6.28 -11.84 -31.59
C ASP A 80 -5.24 -12.93 -31.26
N GLU A 81 -5.64 -14.19 -31.37
CA GLU A 81 -4.79 -15.34 -31.05
C GLU A 81 -3.70 -15.63 -32.09
N GLU A 82 -3.81 -15.08 -33.32
CA GLU A 82 -2.94 -15.46 -34.44
C GLU A 82 -1.46 -15.11 -34.20
N HIS A 83 -1.21 -14.02 -33.53
CA HIS A 83 0.14 -13.49 -33.31
C HIS A 83 0.67 -13.66 -31.88
N MET A 84 -0.05 -14.37 -31.02
CA MET A 84 0.34 -14.60 -29.63
C MET A 84 1.50 -15.59 -29.52
N ASP A 85 2.56 -15.20 -28.86
CA ASP A 85 3.82 -15.93 -28.74
C ASP A 85 4.23 -16.24 -27.28
N ALA A 86 3.34 -15.98 -26.32
CA ALA A 86 3.51 -16.36 -24.92
C ALA A 86 2.26 -17.12 -24.44
N VAL A 87 2.47 -18.13 -23.59
CA VAL A 87 1.39 -19.00 -23.08
C VAL A 87 1.43 -19.04 -21.56
N PHE A 88 0.30 -18.80 -20.92
CA PHE A 88 0.10 -19.03 -19.49
C PHE A 88 -0.62 -20.35 -19.29
N LEU A 89 -0.03 -21.25 -18.50
CA LEU A 89 -0.65 -22.50 -18.08
C LEU A 89 -1.26 -22.28 -16.70
N VAL A 90 -2.57 -22.34 -16.64
CA VAL A 90 -3.36 -22.03 -15.44
C VAL A 90 -4.20 -23.22 -15.04
N HIS A 91 -4.28 -23.49 -13.73
CA HIS A 91 -5.16 -24.53 -13.22
C HIS A 91 -6.64 -24.15 -13.42
N PRO A 92 -7.50 -25.08 -13.81
CA PRO A 92 -8.95 -24.83 -13.92
C PRO A 92 -9.55 -24.51 -12.53
N ASP A 93 -10.70 -23.80 -12.52
CA ASP A 93 -11.38 -23.40 -11.28
C ASP A 93 -11.94 -24.58 -10.47
N ASP A 94 -12.19 -25.74 -11.12
CA ASP A 94 -12.74 -26.93 -10.48
C ASP A 94 -11.63 -27.89 -10.01
N THR A 95 -10.99 -27.57 -8.90
CA THR A 95 -10.19 -28.55 -8.13
C THR A 95 -11.10 -29.32 -7.19
N SER A 96 -11.98 -30.15 -7.73
CA SER A 96 -12.55 -31.27 -6.96
C SER A 96 -11.52 -32.38 -6.88
N GLY A 97 -10.62 -32.28 -5.95
CA GLY A 97 -10.06 -33.27 -5.06
C GLY A 97 -9.46 -34.58 -5.57
N ASP A 98 -8.96 -34.74 -6.78
CA ASP A 98 -8.19 -35.90 -7.20
C ASP A 98 -6.80 -35.49 -7.70
N GLU A 99 -5.81 -35.60 -6.81
CA GLU A 99 -4.40 -35.22 -7.04
C GLU A 99 -3.70 -36.01 -8.17
N ALA A 100 -4.36 -36.94 -8.81
CA ALA A 100 -3.76 -37.84 -9.80
C ALA A 100 -3.92 -37.38 -11.28
N GLU A 101 -4.78 -36.39 -11.59
CA GLU A 101 -5.03 -35.93 -12.95
C GLU A 101 -4.59 -34.48 -13.22
N GLU A 102 -3.81 -33.89 -12.30
CA GLU A 102 -3.45 -32.43 -12.34
C GLU A 102 -2.63 -31.99 -13.54
N SER A 103 -2.01 -32.90 -14.30
CA SER A 103 -1.12 -32.48 -15.39
C SER A 103 -1.78 -32.42 -16.75
N GLU A 104 -2.99 -32.94 -16.94
CA GLU A 104 -3.62 -33.05 -18.26
C GLU A 104 -4.68 -31.97 -18.54
N ASN A 105 -5.11 -31.18 -17.57
CA ASN A 105 -6.27 -30.29 -17.75
C ASN A 105 -5.96 -28.80 -17.51
N MET A 106 -4.73 -28.37 -17.84
CA MET A 106 -4.35 -26.95 -17.70
C MET A 106 -5.04 -26.10 -18.76
N VAL A 107 -5.56 -24.93 -18.35
CA VAL A 107 -6.12 -23.93 -19.26
C VAL A 107 -4.98 -23.10 -19.83
N GLU A 108 -4.88 -23.07 -21.16
CA GLU A 108 -3.94 -22.22 -21.87
C GLU A 108 -4.56 -20.83 -22.11
N ILE A 109 -3.87 -19.80 -21.64
CA ILE A 109 -4.21 -18.40 -21.94
C ILE A 109 -3.03 -17.81 -22.69
N ARG A 110 -3.28 -17.32 -23.90
CA ARG A 110 -2.24 -16.79 -24.78
C ARG A 110 -2.12 -15.27 -24.65
N ALA A 111 -0.94 -14.76 -24.95
CA ALA A 111 -0.65 -13.33 -24.94
C ALA A 111 0.54 -12.97 -25.84
N HIS A 112 0.71 -11.67 -26.11
CA HIS A 112 1.84 -11.15 -26.87
C HIS A 112 3.02 -10.85 -25.96
N LYS A 113 4.12 -11.57 -26.14
CA LYS A 113 5.37 -11.37 -25.40
C LYS A 113 5.88 -9.93 -25.47
N CYS A 114 5.76 -9.30 -26.62
CA CYS A 114 6.19 -7.90 -26.79
C CYS A 114 5.42 -6.95 -25.88
N ILE A 115 4.10 -7.13 -25.72
CA ILE A 115 3.27 -6.33 -24.81
C ILE A 115 3.67 -6.61 -23.37
N LEU A 116 3.77 -7.88 -22.97
CA LEU A 116 4.18 -8.28 -21.63
C LEU A 116 5.52 -7.65 -21.23
N THR A 117 6.53 -7.76 -22.09
CA THR A 117 7.88 -7.24 -21.83
C THR A 117 7.95 -5.71 -21.85
N ALA A 118 7.11 -5.05 -22.63
CA ALA A 118 7.05 -3.59 -22.66
C ALA A 118 6.37 -3.00 -21.42
N ARG A 119 5.40 -3.73 -20.85
CA ARG A 119 4.54 -3.25 -19.77
C ARG A 119 5.04 -3.60 -18.37
N THR A 120 5.85 -4.66 -18.22
CA THR A 120 6.31 -5.11 -16.90
C THR A 120 7.80 -5.49 -16.89
N ASP A 121 8.49 -5.08 -15.84
CA ASP A 121 9.89 -5.48 -15.63
C ASP A 121 9.99 -6.97 -15.27
N TYR A 122 8.95 -7.55 -14.68
CA TYR A 122 8.88 -8.97 -14.36
C TYR A 122 9.01 -9.82 -15.63
N PHE A 123 8.12 -9.62 -16.63
CA PHE A 123 8.16 -10.39 -17.87
C PHE A 123 9.38 -10.03 -18.72
N LYS A 124 9.87 -8.80 -18.64
CA LYS A 124 11.13 -8.41 -19.27
C LYS A 124 12.33 -9.20 -18.73
N ALA A 125 12.35 -9.47 -17.43
CA ALA A 125 13.37 -10.30 -16.80
C ALA A 125 13.17 -11.79 -17.12
N LEU A 126 11.92 -12.27 -17.00
CA LEU A 126 11.56 -13.67 -17.23
C LEU A 126 11.88 -14.14 -18.66
N PHE A 127 11.52 -13.34 -19.67
CA PHE A 127 11.73 -13.67 -21.09
C PHE A 127 13.09 -13.21 -21.64
N ARG A 128 13.99 -12.73 -20.76
CA ARG A 128 15.33 -12.34 -21.19
C ARG A 128 16.13 -13.56 -21.64
N LYS A 129 16.50 -13.59 -22.91
CA LYS A 129 17.43 -14.59 -23.43
C LYS A 129 18.77 -14.43 -22.71
N GLY A 130 19.32 -15.52 -22.18
CA GLY A 130 20.65 -15.52 -21.60
C GLY A 130 21.66 -14.92 -22.56
N ALA A 131 22.46 -13.97 -22.12
CA ALA A 131 23.56 -13.47 -22.94
C ALA A 131 24.51 -14.64 -23.22
N THR A 132 24.64 -15.04 -24.48
CA THR A 132 25.67 -15.98 -24.90
C THR A 132 27.02 -15.28 -24.68
N PRO A 133 27.88 -15.77 -23.77
CA PRO A 133 29.18 -15.17 -23.60
C PRO A 133 30.02 -15.44 -24.85
N ALA A 134 30.74 -14.44 -25.30
CA ALA A 134 31.62 -14.51 -26.47
C ALA A 134 32.72 -15.63 -26.39
N ASN A 135 32.80 -16.36 -25.28
CA ASN A 135 33.78 -17.39 -24.99
C ASN A 135 33.20 -18.81 -24.76
N GLY A 136 32.05 -19.14 -25.28
CA GLY A 136 31.59 -20.55 -25.40
C GLY A 136 31.36 -21.30 -24.08
N LYS A 137 31.43 -20.65 -22.91
CA LYS A 137 31.03 -21.24 -21.64
C LYS A 137 29.64 -20.71 -21.27
N ASN A 138 28.65 -21.59 -21.28
CA ASN A 138 27.28 -21.33 -20.82
C ASN A 138 27.27 -20.85 -19.37
N SER A 139 27.30 -19.56 -19.14
CA SER A 139 27.19 -18.96 -17.81
C SER A 139 26.09 -17.89 -17.75
N GLY A 140 25.03 -18.06 -18.52
CA GLY A 140 23.81 -17.29 -18.38
C GLY A 140 22.70 -18.26 -18.03
N LEU A 141 22.21 -18.21 -16.79
CA LEU A 141 20.96 -18.89 -16.41
C LEU A 141 19.83 -18.21 -17.18
N ALA A 142 19.53 -18.75 -18.37
CA ALA A 142 18.27 -18.46 -19.03
C ALA A 142 17.18 -19.21 -18.26
N PHE A 143 16.12 -18.55 -17.90
CA PHE A 143 14.95 -19.22 -17.36
C PHE A 143 14.37 -20.13 -18.45
N ARG A 144 13.86 -21.30 -18.07
CA ARG A 144 13.22 -22.23 -18.99
C ARG A 144 12.06 -21.56 -19.72
N GLU A 145 11.33 -20.71 -19.03
CA GLU A 145 10.27 -19.88 -19.57
C GLU A 145 10.73 -18.91 -20.69
N SER A 146 12.02 -18.55 -20.68
CA SER A 146 12.61 -17.71 -21.73
C SER A 146 12.75 -18.44 -23.07
N GLU A 147 12.95 -19.76 -23.04
CA GLU A 147 13.08 -20.60 -24.23
C GLU A 147 11.72 -21.08 -24.74
N GLU A 148 10.86 -21.55 -23.83
CA GLU A 148 9.55 -22.12 -24.13
C GLU A 148 8.46 -21.06 -24.32
N CYS A 149 8.70 -19.80 -23.84
CA CYS A 149 7.72 -18.71 -23.77
C CYS A 149 6.43 -19.12 -23.02
N THR A 150 6.55 -20.07 -22.08
CA THR A 150 5.44 -20.65 -21.32
C THR A 150 5.60 -20.30 -19.85
N VAL A 151 4.58 -19.69 -19.26
CA VAL A 151 4.52 -19.27 -17.85
C VAL A 151 3.58 -20.20 -17.10
N LYS A 152 4.11 -20.97 -16.15
CA LYS A 152 3.28 -21.77 -15.26
C LYS A 152 2.75 -20.87 -14.14
N VAL A 153 1.45 -20.81 -14.00
CA VAL A 153 0.76 -20.03 -12.98
C VAL A 153 0.49 -20.91 -11.77
N GLU A 154 0.66 -20.34 -10.59
CA GLU A 154 0.37 -21.05 -9.34
C GLU A 154 -1.12 -21.39 -9.20
N PRO A 155 -1.47 -22.52 -8.56
CA PRO A 155 -2.86 -22.98 -8.43
C PRO A 155 -3.82 -22.01 -7.72
N VAL A 156 -3.26 -21.09 -6.93
CA VAL A 156 -4.05 -20.07 -6.24
C VAL A 156 -4.72 -19.06 -7.18
N PHE A 157 -4.25 -18.97 -8.41
CA PHE A 157 -4.76 -18.02 -9.40
C PHE A 157 -5.62 -18.73 -10.45
N ALA A 158 -6.90 -18.42 -10.45
CA ALA A 158 -7.84 -18.90 -11.45
C ALA A 158 -7.61 -18.23 -12.82
N PRO A 159 -8.07 -18.86 -13.93
CA PRO A 159 -7.99 -18.30 -15.27
C PRO A 159 -8.55 -16.87 -15.38
N LEU A 160 -9.59 -16.56 -14.61
CA LEU A 160 -10.21 -15.25 -14.56
C LEU A 160 -9.26 -14.16 -14.07
N HIS A 161 -8.42 -14.44 -13.06
CA HIS A 161 -7.44 -13.48 -12.54
C HIS A 161 -6.39 -13.14 -13.60
N ILE A 162 -5.95 -14.14 -14.37
CA ILE A 162 -5.00 -13.93 -15.46
C ILE A 162 -5.63 -13.07 -16.56
N ARG A 163 -6.88 -13.34 -16.94
CA ARG A 163 -7.61 -12.56 -17.96
C ARG A 163 -7.76 -11.09 -17.53
N TYR A 164 -8.15 -10.80 -16.30
CA TYR A 164 -8.22 -9.43 -15.79
C TYR A 164 -6.86 -8.74 -15.76
N THR A 165 -5.81 -9.48 -15.41
CA THR A 165 -4.45 -8.92 -15.40
C THR A 165 -3.96 -8.63 -16.82
N LEU A 166 -4.24 -9.49 -17.79
CA LEU A 166 -3.92 -9.25 -19.19
C LEU A 166 -4.73 -8.07 -19.74
N GLU A 167 -6.04 -7.99 -19.47
CA GLU A 167 -6.86 -6.84 -19.85
C GLU A 167 -6.21 -5.54 -19.35
N PHE A 168 -5.75 -5.51 -18.08
CA PHE A 168 -5.05 -4.35 -17.55
C PHE A 168 -3.71 -4.10 -18.24
N ILE A 169 -2.91 -5.12 -18.53
CA ILE A 169 -1.62 -4.97 -19.21
C ILE A 169 -1.80 -4.33 -20.59
N TYR A 170 -2.83 -4.73 -21.35
CA TYR A 170 -3.10 -4.20 -22.68
C TYR A 170 -3.76 -2.82 -22.65
N THR A 171 -4.78 -2.64 -21.83
CA THR A 171 -5.66 -1.46 -21.87
C THR A 171 -5.47 -0.49 -20.73
N ASN A 172 -4.65 -0.82 -19.72
CA ASN A 172 -4.51 -0.08 -18.47
C ASN A 172 -5.82 0.10 -17.67
N ARG A 173 -6.83 -0.72 -17.98
CA ARG A 173 -8.17 -0.70 -17.37
C ARG A 173 -8.67 -2.13 -17.17
N ILE A 174 -9.63 -2.32 -16.28
CA ILE A 174 -10.44 -3.53 -16.15
C ILE A 174 -11.89 -3.08 -16.24
N ALA A 175 -12.59 -3.47 -17.31
CA ALA A 175 -13.94 -2.97 -17.59
C ALA A 175 -14.94 -3.36 -16.49
N SER A 176 -14.81 -4.56 -15.94
CA SER A 176 -15.70 -5.12 -14.92
C SER A 176 -15.20 -4.93 -13.47
N LEU A 177 -14.24 -4.06 -13.20
CA LEU A 177 -13.55 -3.94 -11.91
C LEU A 177 -14.52 -3.86 -10.71
N ARG A 178 -15.61 -3.11 -10.84
CA ARG A 178 -16.60 -2.92 -9.77
C ARG A 178 -17.47 -4.14 -9.47
N SER A 179 -17.54 -5.10 -10.37
CA SER A 179 -18.33 -6.33 -10.21
C SER A 179 -17.49 -7.51 -9.74
N ILE A 180 -16.18 -7.31 -9.58
CA ILE A 180 -15.25 -8.34 -9.10
C ILE A 180 -15.47 -8.54 -7.60
N SER A 181 -15.46 -9.79 -7.14
CA SER A 181 -15.60 -10.11 -5.71
C SER A 181 -14.41 -9.61 -4.89
N THR A 182 -14.59 -9.47 -3.58
CA THR A 182 -13.48 -9.08 -2.68
C THR A 182 -12.32 -10.09 -2.74
N ASP A 183 -12.65 -11.38 -2.85
CA ASP A 183 -11.67 -12.47 -2.89
C ASP A 183 -10.85 -12.44 -4.17
N ASP A 184 -11.51 -12.24 -5.31
CA ASP A 184 -10.82 -12.12 -6.60
C ASP A 184 -9.95 -10.84 -6.65
N LEU A 185 -10.41 -9.74 -6.05
CA LEU A 185 -9.62 -8.53 -5.92
C LEU A 185 -8.37 -8.75 -5.05
N LEU A 186 -8.46 -9.53 -3.98
CA LEU A 186 -7.29 -9.91 -3.17
C LEU A 186 -6.33 -10.81 -3.96
N CYS A 187 -6.83 -11.73 -4.78
CA CYS A 187 -6.01 -12.51 -5.70
C CYS A 187 -5.33 -11.62 -6.75
N LEU A 188 -6.04 -10.63 -7.31
CA LEU A 188 -5.45 -9.64 -8.23
C LEU A 188 -4.40 -8.77 -7.54
N LEU A 189 -4.61 -8.43 -6.27
CA LEU A 189 -3.64 -7.69 -5.47
C LEU A 189 -2.34 -8.48 -5.31
N ASN A 190 -2.44 -9.78 -4.97
CA ASN A 190 -1.32 -10.71 -4.89
C ASN A 190 -0.59 -10.81 -6.24
N LEU A 191 -1.33 -11.05 -7.32
CA LEU A 191 -0.75 -11.21 -8.65
C LEU A 191 -0.06 -9.91 -9.12
N SER A 192 -0.63 -8.77 -8.79
CA SER A 192 -0.05 -7.46 -9.12
C SER A 192 1.28 -7.20 -8.39
N ASP A 193 1.40 -7.65 -7.14
CA ASP A 193 2.66 -7.57 -6.39
C ASP A 193 3.70 -8.51 -6.97
N LYS A 194 3.32 -9.76 -7.25
CA LYS A 194 4.17 -10.80 -7.79
C LYS A 194 4.73 -10.47 -9.19
N TRP A 195 3.90 -9.91 -10.05
CA TRP A 195 4.31 -9.51 -11.40
C TRP A 195 4.79 -8.06 -11.49
N LEU A 196 4.98 -7.39 -10.35
CA LEU A 196 5.48 -6.02 -10.23
C LEU A 196 4.63 -4.99 -10.99
N LEU A 197 3.32 -5.22 -11.09
CA LEU A 197 2.34 -4.34 -11.74
C LEU A 197 1.87 -3.25 -10.78
N ARG A 198 2.69 -2.24 -10.56
CA ARG A 198 2.44 -1.19 -9.55
C ARG A 198 1.14 -0.43 -9.77
N ASP A 199 0.78 -0.18 -11.02
CA ASP A 199 -0.44 0.58 -11.34
C ASP A 199 -1.69 -0.28 -11.17
N LEU A 200 -1.64 -1.58 -11.53
CA LEU A 200 -2.70 -2.54 -11.21
C LEU A 200 -2.89 -2.65 -9.70
N LYS A 201 -1.80 -2.78 -8.94
CA LYS A 201 -1.85 -2.80 -7.48
C LYS A 201 -2.55 -1.59 -6.90
N ARG A 202 -2.21 -0.38 -7.39
CA ARG A 202 -2.88 0.87 -6.97
C ARG A 202 -4.35 0.90 -7.33
N LEU A 203 -4.72 0.40 -8.50
CA LEU A 203 -6.09 0.34 -8.96
C LEU A 203 -6.92 -0.59 -8.07
N VAL A 204 -6.40 -1.78 -7.79
CA VAL A 204 -7.06 -2.79 -6.94
C VAL A 204 -7.15 -2.31 -5.49
N GLU A 205 -6.06 -1.74 -4.92
CA GLU A 205 -6.11 -1.14 -3.57
C GLU A 205 -7.20 -0.06 -3.49
N HIS A 206 -7.31 0.80 -4.51
CA HIS A 206 -8.32 1.86 -4.53
C HIS A 206 -9.75 1.29 -4.55
N GLU A 207 -10.00 0.27 -5.35
CA GLU A 207 -11.30 -0.39 -5.44
C GLU A 207 -11.68 -1.06 -4.12
N LEU A 208 -10.75 -1.82 -3.52
CA LEU A 208 -10.92 -2.46 -2.22
C LEU A 208 -11.28 -1.44 -1.13
N ILE A 209 -10.53 -0.33 -1.05
CA ILE A 209 -10.75 0.71 -0.05
C ILE A 209 -12.11 1.39 -0.24
N ARG A 210 -12.49 1.66 -1.49
CA ARG A 210 -13.67 2.45 -1.78
C ARG A 210 -14.98 1.67 -1.66
N ASN A 211 -15.00 0.43 -2.14
CA ASN A 211 -16.23 -0.31 -2.36
C ASN A 211 -16.35 -1.60 -1.54
N HIS A 212 -15.26 -2.15 -1.00
CA HIS A 212 -15.24 -3.45 -0.35
C HIS A 212 -14.90 -3.39 1.15
N LEU A 213 -14.47 -2.23 1.67
CA LEU A 213 -14.08 -2.09 3.07
C LEU A 213 -15.32 -2.05 3.98
N SER A 214 -15.48 -3.06 4.82
CA SER A 214 -16.59 -3.24 5.76
C SER A 214 -16.13 -3.91 7.04
N VAL A 215 -16.99 -3.95 8.06
CA VAL A 215 -16.71 -4.65 9.33
C VAL A 215 -16.43 -6.13 9.13
N HIS A 216 -17.04 -6.76 8.10
CA HIS A 216 -16.89 -8.19 7.82
C HIS A 216 -15.65 -8.52 6.98
N THR A 217 -15.18 -7.57 6.16
CA THR A 217 -14.09 -7.80 5.22
C THR A 217 -12.76 -7.23 5.71
N VAL A 218 -12.78 -6.24 6.62
CA VAL A 218 -11.58 -5.51 7.04
C VAL A 218 -10.50 -6.42 7.64
N ALA A 219 -10.88 -7.45 8.40
CA ALA A 219 -9.93 -8.39 9.01
C ALA A 219 -9.09 -9.10 7.94
N ARG A 220 -9.78 -9.72 6.97
CA ARG A 220 -9.16 -10.45 5.87
C ARG A 220 -8.34 -9.52 4.96
N MET A 221 -8.90 -8.33 4.65
CA MET A 221 -8.18 -7.33 3.87
C MET A 221 -6.92 -6.86 4.59
N TYR A 222 -6.99 -6.66 5.92
CA TYR A 222 -5.85 -6.22 6.71
C TYR A 222 -4.76 -7.30 6.79
N GLY A 223 -5.12 -8.58 6.99
CA GLY A 223 -4.18 -9.71 6.90
C GLY A 223 -3.46 -9.76 5.56
N ALA A 224 -4.21 -9.68 4.47
CA ALA A 224 -3.67 -9.69 3.11
C ALA A 224 -2.69 -8.53 2.81
N THR A 225 -2.73 -7.43 3.58
CA THR A 225 -1.79 -6.30 3.38
C THR A 225 -0.35 -6.64 3.71
N GLU A 226 -0.14 -7.57 4.64
CA GLU A 226 1.19 -8.08 4.99
C GLU A 226 1.75 -8.94 3.87
N ASP A 227 0.96 -9.92 3.43
CA ASP A 227 1.38 -10.90 2.43
C ASP A 227 1.69 -10.25 1.08
N PHE A 228 0.93 -9.21 0.72
CA PHE A 228 1.02 -8.56 -0.59
C PHE A 228 1.66 -7.17 -0.54
N ASN A 229 2.27 -6.81 0.58
CA ASN A 229 2.96 -5.53 0.76
C ASN A 229 2.10 -4.30 0.35
N ALA A 230 0.80 -4.33 0.70
CA ALA A 230 -0.21 -3.34 0.29
C ALA A 230 -0.36 -2.21 1.33
N GLN A 231 0.62 -1.30 1.39
CA GLN A 231 0.71 -0.27 2.44
C GLN A 231 -0.44 0.73 2.44
N ARG A 232 -1.02 1.06 1.27
CA ARG A 232 -2.16 1.99 1.18
C ARG A 232 -3.42 1.35 1.75
N LEU A 233 -3.65 0.07 1.42
CA LEU A 233 -4.75 -0.72 1.95
C LEU A 233 -4.59 -0.91 3.47
N SER A 234 -3.37 -1.21 3.96
CA SER A 234 -3.06 -1.34 5.39
C SER A 234 -3.46 -0.10 6.17
N ARG A 235 -3.07 1.09 5.69
CA ARG A 235 -3.42 2.35 6.33
C ARG A 235 -4.93 2.57 6.37
N ALA A 236 -5.61 2.34 5.24
CA ALA A 236 -7.07 2.49 5.18
C ALA A 236 -7.80 1.50 6.10
N CYS A 237 -7.31 0.25 6.21
CA CYS A 237 -7.84 -0.72 7.16
C CYS A 237 -7.69 -0.25 8.61
N ILE A 238 -6.53 0.27 9.01
CA ILE A 238 -6.30 0.81 10.35
C ILE A 238 -7.24 1.98 10.63
N GLU A 239 -7.37 2.93 9.70
CA GLU A 239 -8.28 4.07 9.83
C GLU A 239 -9.74 3.61 9.98
N PHE A 240 -10.17 2.62 9.19
CA PHE A 240 -11.50 2.04 9.29
C PHE A 240 -11.72 1.32 10.62
N ILE A 241 -10.75 0.52 11.08
CA ILE A 241 -10.80 -0.18 12.36
C ILE A 241 -10.95 0.84 13.50
N MET A 242 -10.18 1.94 13.47
CA MET A 242 -10.27 2.99 14.50
C MET A 242 -11.64 3.66 14.50
N ALA A 243 -12.20 3.95 13.34
CA ALA A 243 -13.53 4.55 13.22
C ALA A 243 -14.68 3.63 13.70
N ASN A 244 -14.49 2.31 13.59
CA ASN A 244 -15.51 1.30 13.87
C ASN A 244 -15.05 0.29 14.95
N LEU A 245 -14.16 0.67 15.86
CA LEU A 245 -13.41 -0.23 16.74
C LEU A 245 -14.33 -1.19 17.51
N ARG A 246 -15.43 -0.71 18.08
CA ARG A 246 -16.37 -1.54 18.83
C ARG A 246 -16.98 -2.64 17.96
N GLN A 247 -17.48 -2.28 16.79
CA GLN A 247 -18.13 -3.23 15.87
C GLN A 247 -17.14 -4.26 15.32
N VAL A 248 -15.92 -3.83 15.02
CA VAL A 248 -14.86 -4.70 14.52
C VAL A 248 -14.40 -5.69 15.60
N THR A 249 -14.25 -5.26 16.85
CA THR A 249 -13.83 -6.13 17.97
C THR A 249 -14.91 -7.12 18.42
N GLU A 250 -16.18 -6.79 18.20
CA GLU A 250 -17.31 -7.71 18.45
C GLU A 250 -17.44 -8.78 17.35
N ASN A 251 -16.81 -8.56 16.19
CA ASN A 251 -16.85 -9.50 15.08
C ASN A 251 -15.85 -10.65 15.31
N THR A 252 -16.36 -11.87 15.35
CA THR A 252 -15.56 -13.09 15.56
C THR A 252 -14.50 -13.30 14.49
N THR A 253 -14.81 -12.95 13.23
CA THR A 253 -13.88 -13.09 12.09
C THR A 253 -12.63 -12.24 12.27
N PHE A 254 -12.71 -11.05 12.88
CA PHE A 254 -11.57 -10.23 13.17
C PHE A 254 -10.61 -10.90 14.15
N GLY A 255 -11.16 -11.51 15.21
CA GLY A 255 -10.34 -12.24 16.19
C GLY A 255 -9.69 -13.49 15.62
N GLU A 256 -10.34 -14.18 14.70
CA GLU A 256 -9.80 -15.38 14.02
C GLU A 256 -8.66 -15.01 13.06
N GLU A 257 -8.86 -14.01 12.22
CA GLU A 257 -7.82 -13.54 11.28
C GLU A 257 -6.60 -12.98 12.02
N MET A 258 -6.79 -12.22 13.10
CA MET A 258 -5.69 -11.67 13.87
C MET A 258 -4.87 -12.73 14.62
N LYS A 259 -5.38 -13.97 14.80
CA LYS A 259 -4.57 -15.09 15.29
C LYS A 259 -3.49 -15.50 14.28
N ASN A 260 -3.78 -15.38 12.99
CA ASN A 260 -2.81 -15.67 11.92
C ASN A 260 -1.74 -14.57 11.81
N TYR A 261 -2.11 -13.31 12.14
CA TYR A 261 -1.24 -12.13 12.02
C TYR A 261 -1.15 -11.35 13.34
N PRO A 262 -0.65 -11.93 14.43
CA PRO A 262 -0.68 -11.30 15.77
C PRO A 262 0.11 -9.99 15.83
N HIS A 263 1.16 -9.85 15.02
CA HIS A 263 1.98 -8.63 14.95
C HIS A 263 1.24 -7.43 14.34
N LEU A 264 0.20 -7.65 13.52
CA LEU A 264 -0.64 -6.60 12.96
C LEU A 264 -1.52 -5.92 14.01
N CYS A 265 -1.69 -6.52 15.20
CA CYS A 265 -2.36 -5.87 16.33
C CYS A 265 -1.55 -4.67 16.85
N ILE A 266 -0.22 -4.66 16.70
CA ILE A 266 0.63 -3.59 17.23
C ILE A 266 0.36 -2.23 16.55
N PRO A 267 0.30 -2.11 15.21
CA PRO A 267 -0.07 -0.86 14.57
C PRO A 267 -1.46 -0.35 14.96
N VAL A 268 -2.43 -1.28 15.11
CA VAL A 268 -3.79 -0.95 15.55
C VAL A 268 -3.78 -0.41 16.99
N LEU A 269 -3.05 -1.05 17.90
CA LEU A 269 -2.91 -0.58 19.28
C LEU A 269 -2.21 0.78 19.37
N LYS A 270 -1.20 1.03 18.53
CA LYS A 270 -0.56 2.34 18.45
C LYS A 270 -1.54 3.41 17.98
N ALA A 271 -2.28 3.15 16.91
CA ALA A 271 -3.31 4.07 16.43
C ALA A 271 -4.41 4.32 17.47
N ALA A 272 -4.79 3.30 18.25
CA ALA A 272 -5.75 3.45 19.35
C ALA A 272 -5.16 4.27 20.51
N ALA A 273 -3.88 4.11 20.82
CA ALA A 273 -3.21 4.90 21.85
C ALA A 273 -3.14 6.39 21.50
N ASP A 274 -2.94 6.71 20.21
CA ASP A 274 -2.91 8.11 19.73
C ASP A 274 -4.28 8.81 19.85
N LEU A 275 -5.37 8.05 19.96
CA LEU A 275 -6.72 8.58 20.21
C LEU A 275 -6.99 8.87 21.70
N ILE A 276 -6.18 8.34 22.61
CA ILE A 276 -6.31 8.57 24.04
C ILE A 276 -5.59 9.87 24.37
N PRO A 277 -6.29 10.94 24.84
CA PRO A 277 -5.63 12.17 25.22
C PRO A 277 -4.63 11.88 26.34
N GLU A 278 -3.39 12.35 26.19
CA GLU A 278 -2.40 12.29 27.27
C GLU A 278 -3.00 12.98 28.52
N GLY A 279 -3.24 12.18 29.55
CA GLY A 279 -3.68 12.73 30.84
C GLY A 279 -2.65 13.75 31.38
N PRO A 280 -3.07 14.73 32.16
CA PRO A 280 -2.16 15.74 32.68
C PRO A 280 -0.97 15.06 33.36
N VAL A 281 0.21 15.31 32.85
CA VAL A 281 1.46 14.86 33.46
C VAL A 281 1.51 15.43 34.88
N HIS A 282 1.27 14.61 35.89
CA HIS A 282 1.51 14.95 37.27
C HIS A 282 3.01 15.28 37.41
N LYS A 283 3.34 16.57 37.32
CA LYS A 283 4.65 17.06 37.76
C LYS A 283 4.84 16.62 39.21
N LYS A 284 5.69 15.62 39.44
CA LYS A 284 6.20 15.33 40.79
C LYS A 284 6.76 16.65 41.35
N GLN A 285 6.04 17.23 42.28
CA GLN A 285 6.56 18.32 43.12
C GLN A 285 7.84 17.80 43.75
N ARG A 286 8.98 18.37 43.38
CA ARG A 286 10.21 18.28 44.16
C ARG A 286 9.92 18.99 45.45
N THR A 287 9.72 18.25 46.53
CA THR A 287 9.81 18.76 47.87
C THR A 287 11.29 19.03 48.16
N ASP A 288 11.69 20.28 48.02
CA ASP A 288 12.92 20.78 48.60
C ASP A 288 12.74 20.78 50.12
N HIS A 289 13.28 19.80 50.80
CA HIS A 289 13.57 19.88 52.24
C HIS A 289 14.96 20.44 52.39
N GLY A 290 14.98 21.74 52.63
CA GLY A 290 16.13 22.45 53.18
C GLY A 290 16.51 21.88 54.53
N ALA A 291 17.79 21.75 54.70
CA ALA A 291 18.47 21.33 55.92
C ALA A 291 18.10 22.18 57.15
N ASN A 292 17.87 21.52 58.27
CA ASN A 292 18.38 22.05 59.51
C ASN A 292 18.76 20.93 60.48
N ALA A 293 19.91 21.11 61.10
CA ALA A 293 20.61 20.25 62.01
C ALA A 293 19.96 20.19 63.41
N GLY A 294 20.07 19.04 64.07
CA GLY A 294 19.75 18.94 65.51
C GLY A 294 19.85 17.52 66.05
N SER A 295 20.97 17.19 66.61
CA SER A 295 21.38 16.02 67.39
C SER A 295 20.32 15.50 68.39
N THR A 296 20.21 14.19 68.58
CA THR A 296 20.54 13.36 69.74
C THR A 296 19.99 11.99 69.73
N SER A 297 20.90 11.04 69.84
CA SER A 297 20.92 9.75 70.60
C SER A 297 19.62 8.99 70.89
N ALA A 298 19.57 7.75 70.50
CA ALA A 298 19.54 6.55 71.36
C ALA A 298 19.02 5.32 70.57
N THR A 299 19.83 4.31 70.47
CA THR A 299 19.54 2.90 70.26
C THR A 299 19.10 2.25 71.57
N PRO A 300 18.75 0.92 71.65
CA PRO A 300 18.26 -0.05 70.70
C PRO A 300 17.12 -0.93 71.28
N SER A 301 16.56 -1.87 70.54
CA SER A 301 16.16 -3.26 70.97
C SER A 301 15.33 -3.93 69.87
N ALA A 302 15.79 -4.91 69.20
CA ALA A 302 15.78 -6.37 69.35
C ALA A 302 14.38 -7.01 69.56
N ALA A 303 14.05 -7.92 68.69
CA ALA A 303 13.50 -9.26 68.80
C ALA A 303 12.69 -9.59 67.53
N ALA A 304 13.14 -10.44 66.67
CA ALA A 304 13.25 -11.92 66.75
C ALA A 304 11.97 -12.65 66.30
N ALA A 305 12.20 -13.51 65.37
CA ALA A 305 11.64 -14.87 65.16
C ALA A 305 10.22 -14.93 64.59
N ALA A 306 9.85 -15.88 63.75
CA ALA A 306 10.38 -17.15 63.25
C ALA A 306 9.46 -17.68 62.16
N LEU A 307 10.00 -18.30 61.14
CA LEU A 307 9.79 -19.72 60.73
C LEU A 307 8.37 -20.23 60.39
N GLY A 308 8.28 -20.87 59.25
CA GLY A 308 7.29 -21.89 58.89
C GLY A 308 7.25 -22.11 57.34
N SER A 309 8.14 -22.80 56.73
CA SER A 309 8.22 -24.21 56.28
C SER A 309 7.00 -24.71 55.51
N SER A 310 7.31 -25.10 54.25
CA SER A 310 6.55 -25.94 53.32
C SER A 310 6.06 -27.28 53.97
N PRO A 311 5.18 -28.04 53.29
CA PRO A 311 5.62 -28.93 52.24
C PRO A 311 4.59 -29.23 51.12
N VAL A 312 5.15 -29.70 50.00
CA VAL A 312 4.53 -30.50 48.94
C VAL A 312 4.17 -31.90 49.47
N PRO A 313 3.18 -32.62 48.94
CA PRO A 313 3.51 -33.91 48.39
C PRO A 313 2.94 -34.21 47.00
N ASP A 314 3.77 -34.99 46.28
CA ASP A 314 3.53 -35.88 45.17
C ASP A 314 2.32 -36.81 45.28
N SER A 315 1.78 -37.22 44.13
CA SER A 315 1.75 -38.59 43.61
C SER A 315 0.62 -38.82 42.64
N ASP A 316 1.01 -39.27 41.48
CA ASP A 316 0.30 -40.13 40.53
C ASP A 316 -0.35 -41.38 41.15
N PRO A 317 -1.22 -42.11 40.41
CA PRO A 317 -0.96 -42.60 39.07
C PRO A 317 -1.94 -42.21 37.98
#